data_f9691fb8f1253b038838eb1ec672823e
#
_entry.id   f9691fb8f1253b038838eb1ec672823e
#
_cell.length_a   1.000
_cell.length_b   1.000
_cell.length_c   1.000
_cell.angle_alpha   90.00
_cell.angle_beta   90.00
_cell.angle_gamma   90.00
#
_symmetry.space_group_name_H-M   'P 1'
#
loop_
_entity.id
_entity.type
_entity.pdbx_description
1 polymer ?
#
loop_
_entity_poly.entity_id
_entity_poly.type
_entity_poly.pdbx_seq_one_letter_code
_entity_poly.pdbx_strand_id
1 'polypeptide(L)'
;MITYYKVIQNALQIYYQRDKYAYFYAAKGQVLTDPLMDALIACEPEYWKRYTPEKIREIKDYSRGKIGLDCSGFINKCTGQEKYSTAYYLDTLNKTTPTLGTEGNLLYTTHGGRGRHVGLDIGYGYYLSFEKEMQSCTFGKITAYRWEHSGQLRDVDYTGAKN
;
A
#
# COMPACT_ATOMS: atom_id res chain seq x y z
N MET A 1 11.13 -3.66 -18.08
CA MET A 1 10.44 -4.33 -16.96
C MET A 1 11.28 -4.07 -15.70
N ILE A 2 10.66 -3.66 -14.60
CA ILE A 2 11.36 -3.43 -13.33
C ILE A 2 11.67 -4.79 -12.67
N THR A 3 12.83 -4.93 -12.02
CA THR A 3 13.16 -6.16 -11.30
C THR A 3 12.51 -6.17 -9.91
N TYR A 4 12.20 -7.36 -9.38
CA TYR A 4 11.70 -7.52 -8.01
C TYR A 4 12.62 -6.84 -6.98
N TYR A 5 13.92 -6.93 -7.19
CA TYR A 5 14.92 -6.31 -6.33
C TYR A 5 14.77 -4.78 -6.29
N LYS A 6 14.55 -4.17 -7.45
CA LYS A 6 14.33 -2.71 -7.53
C LYS A 6 13.01 -2.30 -6.87
N VAL A 7 11.98 -3.13 -6.98
CA VAL A 7 10.70 -2.91 -6.28
C VAL A 7 10.93 -2.89 -4.76
N ILE A 8 11.67 -3.87 -4.22
CA ILE A 8 12.01 -3.93 -2.80
C ILE A 8 12.86 -2.72 -2.38
N GLN A 9 13.86 -2.35 -3.16
CA GLN A 9 14.67 -1.15 -2.89
C GLN A 9 13.82 0.11 -2.80
N ASN A 10 12.90 0.30 -3.75
CA ASN A 10 12.00 1.45 -3.75
C ASN A 10 11.09 1.46 -2.51
N ALA A 11 10.58 0.29 -2.13
CA ALA A 11 9.75 0.15 -0.93
C ALA A 11 10.53 0.49 0.36
N LEU A 12 11.74 -0.03 0.49
CA LEU A 12 12.62 0.26 1.63
C LEU A 12 12.98 1.75 1.70
N GLN A 13 13.19 2.40 0.57
CA GLN A 13 13.47 3.83 0.53
C GLN A 13 12.27 4.64 1.04
N ILE A 14 11.05 4.26 0.67
CA ILE A 14 9.83 4.88 1.20
C ILE A 14 9.75 4.65 2.72
N TYR A 15 10.05 3.46 3.20
CA TYR A 15 10.05 3.14 4.62
C TYR A 15 11.09 3.98 5.40
N TYR A 16 12.30 4.14 4.88
CA TYR A 16 13.32 4.99 5.51
C TYR A 16 12.93 6.46 5.56
N GLN A 17 12.12 6.91 4.63
CA GLN A 17 11.59 8.29 4.55
C GLN A 17 10.11 8.37 4.98
N ARG A 18 9.64 7.44 5.80
CA ARG A 18 8.20 7.31 6.11
C ARG A 18 7.58 8.53 6.78
N ASP A 19 8.37 9.37 7.41
CA ASP A 19 7.93 10.65 7.97
C ASP A 19 7.46 11.66 6.90
N LYS A 20 7.87 11.47 5.64
CA LYS A 20 7.44 12.29 4.50
C LYS A 20 6.15 11.80 3.85
N TYR A 21 5.64 10.66 4.28
CA TYR A 21 4.47 9.99 3.70
C TYR A 21 3.37 9.83 4.73
N ALA A 22 2.14 9.79 4.24
CA ALA A 22 0.98 9.45 5.06
C ALA A 22 0.02 8.57 4.27
N TYR A 23 -0.59 7.58 4.94
CA TYR A 23 -1.73 6.91 4.36
C TYR A 23 -2.88 7.91 4.22
N PHE A 24 -3.45 7.99 3.03
CA PHE A 24 -4.67 8.74 2.78
C PHE A 24 -5.48 8.02 1.71
N TYR A 25 -6.73 7.69 2.04
CA TYR A 25 -7.57 6.88 1.16
C TYR A 25 -7.72 7.55 -0.22
N ALA A 26 -7.53 6.76 -1.27
CA ALA A 26 -7.54 7.15 -2.68
C ALA A 26 -6.36 8.03 -3.13
N ALA A 27 -5.40 8.38 -2.27
CA ALA A 27 -4.20 9.10 -2.68
C ALA A 27 -3.21 8.19 -3.41
N LYS A 28 -2.56 8.74 -4.45
CA LYS A 28 -1.67 8.00 -5.36
C LYS A 28 -0.30 8.67 -5.54
N GLY A 29 0.20 9.36 -4.55
CA GLY A 29 1.52 9.97 -4.56
C GLY A 29 1.54 11.50 -4.66
N GLN A 30 0.40 12.13 -4.50
CA GLN A 30 0.31 13.60 -4.48
C GLN A 30 0.69 14.17 -3.11
N VAL A 31 1.21 15.39 -3.10
CA VAL A 31 1.36 16.16 -1.85
C VAL A 31 -0.02 16.52 -1.32
N LEU A 32 -0.29 16.17 -0.07
CA LEU A 32 -1.59 16.39 0.55
C LEU A 32 -1.75 17.84 1.01
N THR A 33 -2.45 18.61 0.21
CA THR A 33 -2.92 19.96 0.54
C THR A 33 -4.36 19.90 1.06
N ASP A 34 -4.82 20.95 1.76
CA ASP A 34 -6.22 20.99 2.22
C ASP A 34 -7.23 20.85 1.07
N PRO A 35 -7.10 21.58 -0.06
CA PRO A 35 -8.03 21.39 -1.17
C PRO A 35 -8.04 19.96 -1.73
N LEU A 36 -6.88 19.32 -1.85
CA LEU A 36 -6.81 17.95 -2.33
C LEU A 36 -7.44 16.96 -1.35
N MET A 37 -7.13 17.08 -0.06
CA MET A 37 -7.72 16.22 0.96
C MET A 37 -9.25 16.36 1.01
N ASP A 38 -9.76 17.59 0.94
CA ASP A 38 -11.20 17.85 0.89
C ASP A 38 -11.85 17.22 -0.34
N ALA A 39 -11.20 17.30 -1.50
CA ALA A 39 -11.69 16.66 -2.73
C ALA A 39 -11.70 15.13 -2.63
N LEU A 40 -10.64 14.53 -2.09
CA LEU A 40 -10.57 13.07 -1.91
C LEU A 40 -11.64 12.58 -0.92
N ILE A 41 -11.88 13.32 0.15
CA ILE A 41 -12.93 13.01 1.13
C ILE A 41 -14.30 13.10 0.47
N ALA A 42 -14.56 14.15 -0.29
CA ALA A 42 -15.84 14.36 -0.97
C ALA A 42 -16.16 13.30 -2.03
N CYS A 43 -15.12 12.75 -2.68
CA CYS A 43 -15.28 11.69 -3.70
C CYS A 43 -15.65 10.33 -3.10
N GLU A 44 -15.39 10.10 -1.81
CA GLU A 44 -15.57 8.80 -1.17
C GLU A 44 -16.34 8.90 0.16
N PRO A 45 -17.59 9.41 0.11
CA PRO A 45 -18.34 9.67 1.34
C PRO A 45 -18.63 8.40 2.14
N GLU A 46 -18.84 7.27 1.45
CA GLU A 46 -19.09 5.98 2.11
C GLU A 46 -17.90 5.49 2.92
N TYR A 47 -16.68 5.77 2.47
CA TYR A 47 -15.48 5.45 3.23
C TYR A 47 -15.34 6.35 4.47
N TRP A 48 -15.49 7.67 4.27
CA TRP A 48 -15.18 8.67 5.29
C TRP A 48 -16.23 8.81 6.38
N LYS A 49 -17.46 8.34 6.16
CA LYS A 49 -18.53 8.34 7.19
C LYS A 49 -18.19 7.55 8.45
N ARG A 50 -17.16 6.69 8.40
CA ARG A 50 -16.67 5.94 9.57
C ARG A 50 -16.01 6.83 10.62
N TYR A 51 -15.60 8.04 10.23
CA TYR A 51 -14.91 8.98 11.09
C TYR A 51 -15.79 10.15 11.48
N THR A 52 -15.61 10.63 12.74
CA THR A 52 -16.22 11.87 13.18
C THR A 52 -15.56 13.08 12.50
N PRO A 53 -16.23 14.26 12.45
CA PRO A 53 -15.60 15.48 11.94
C PRO A 53 -14.30 15.84 12.67
N GLU A 54 -14.22 15.61 13.98
CA GLU A 54 -13.01 15.81 14.78
C GLU A 54 -11.88 14.90 14.33
N LYS A 55 -12.18 13.62 14.10
CA LYS A 55 -11.18 12.64 13.63
C LYS A 55 -10.69 12.96 12.22
N ILE A 56 -11.56 13.42 11.34
CA ILE A 56 -11.17 13.89 10.01
C ILE A 56 -10.20 15.07 10.11
N ARG A 57 -10.42 16.02 11.00
CA ARG A 57 -9.48 17.12 11.23
C ARG A 57 -8.13 16.62 11.70
N GLU A 58 -8.09 15.68 12.65
CA GLU A 58 -6.83 15.07 13.13
C GLU A 58 -6.08 14.39 11.97
N ILE A 59 -6.80 13.64 11.13
CA ILE A 59 -6.22 12.96 9.96
C ILE A 59 -5.63 13.98 8.98
N LYS A 60 -6.36 15.07 8.71
CA LYS A 60 -5.87 16.14 7.83
C LYS A 60 -4.63 16.82 8.42
N ASP A 61 -4.62 17.11 9.71
CA ASP A 61 -3.49 17.75 10.37
C ASP A 61 -2.24 16.85 10.35
N TYR A 62 -2.41 15.56 10.60
CA TYR A 62 -1.32 14.58 10.48
C TYR A 62 -0.76 14.51 9.05
N SER A 63 -1.64 14.57 8.06
CA SER A 63 -1.32 14.26 6.66
C SER A 63 -0.83 15.47 5.86
N ARG A 64 -1.17 16.67 6.29
CA ARG A 64 -0.91 17.92 5.55
C ARG A 64 0.57 18.07 5.22
N GLY A 65 0.86 18.35 3.94
CA GLY A 65 2.21 18.55 3.43
C GLY A 65 2.99 17.26 3.17
N LYS A 66 2.47 16.11 3.55
CA LYS A 66 3.08 14.80 3.27
C LYS A 66 2.63 14.28 1.91
N ILE A 67 3.37 13.31 1.39
CA ILE A 67 2.99 12.58 0.19
C ILE A 67 1.95 11.52 0.58
N GLY A 68 0.76 11.60 0.00
CA GLY A 68 -0.32 10.65 0.29
C GLY A 68 -0.23 9.40 -0.54
N LEU A 69 -0.36 8.25 0.11
CA LEU A 69 -0.46 6.94 -0.54
C LEU A 69 -1.53 6.11 0.16
N ASP A 70 -2.41 5.48 -0.61
CA ASP A 70 -3.18 4.35 -0.11
C ASP A 70 -2.40 3.04 -0.35
N CYS A 71 -3.01 1.88 -0.04
CA CYS A 71 -2.30 0.61 -0.14
C CYS A 71 -1.82 0.30 -1.57
N SER A 72 -2.66 0.50 -2.58
CA SER A 72 -2.29 0.30 -3.98
C SER A 72 -1.40 1.42 -4.52
N GLY A 73 -1.56 2.64 -4.02
CA GLY A 73 -0.67 3.76 -4.32
C GLY A 73 0.77 3.49 -3.90
N PHE A 74 0.96 2.83 -2.77
CA PHE A 74 2.28 2.37 -2.34
C PHE A 74 2.90 1.39 -3.35
N ILE A 75 2.14 0.38 -3.78
CA ILE A 75 2.62 -0.59 -4.78
C ILE A 75 2.94 0.11 -6.11
N ASN A 76 2.08 1.04 -6.55
CA ASN A 76 2.36 1.84 -7.75
C ASN A 76 3.70 2.58 -7.64
N LYS A 77 3.95 3.22 -6.50
CA LYS A 77 5.20 3.95 -6.26
C LYS A 77 6.41 3.02 -6.31
N CYS A 78 6.29 1.81 -5.75
CA CYS A 78 7.38 0.83 -5.76
C CYS A 78 7.68 0.29 -7.16
N THR A 79 6.65 0.13 -7.99
CA THR A 79 6.76 -0.49 -9.32
C THR A 79 6.89 0.51 -10.47
N GLY A 80 6.82 1.82 -10.20
CA GLY A 80 6.86 2.85 -11.23
C GLY A 80 5.54 3.00 -12.00
N GLN A 81 4.43 2.46 -11.47
CA GLN A 81 3.08 2.64 -12.01
C GLN A 81 2.40 3.84 -11.38
N GLU A 82 1.34 4.35 -12.00
CA GLU A 82 0.68 5.56 -11.51
C GLU A 82 -0.80 5.39 -11.19
N LYS A 83 -1.47 4.42 -11.81
CA LYS A 83 -2.94 4.40 -11.85
C LYS A 83 -3.58 3.09 -11.41
N TYR A 84 -2.81 2.09 -11.02
CA TYR A 84 -3.40 0.80 -10.72
C TYR A 84 -4.08 0.80 -9.36
N SER A 85 -5.27 0.20 -9.34
CA SER A 85 -6.05 0.00 -8.12
C SER A 85 -5.75 -1.38 -7.51
N THR A 86 -6.22 -1.58 -6.28
CA THR A 86 -6.17 -2.90 -5.64
C THR A 86 -6.84 -3.97 -6.50
N ALA A 87 -8.00 -3.66 -7.09
CA ALA A 87 -8.71 -4.59 -7.97
C ALA A 87 -7.85 -5.02 -9.18
N TYR A 88 -7.17 -4.06 -9.80
CA TYR A 88 -6.27 -4.38 -10.92
C TYR A 88 -5.19 -5.38 -10.52
N TYR A 89 -4.54 -5.14 -9.39
CA TYR A 89 -3.50 -6.06 -8.92
C TYR A 89 -4.04 -7.47 -8.65
N LEU A 90 -5.22 -7.56 -8.03
CA LEU A 90 -5.82 -8.86 -7.69
C LEU A 90 -6.21 -9.67 -8.92
N ASP A 91 -6.62 -9.01 -10.00
CA ASP A 91 -7.04 -9.69 -11.24
C ASP A 91 -5.87 -10.27 -12.04
N THR A 92 -4.64 -9.85 -11.74
CA THR A 92 -3.45 -10.21 -12.50
C THR A 92 -2.51 -11.19 -11.82
N LEU A 93 -2.85 -11.65 -10.60
CA LEU A 93 -1.95 -12.46 -9.79
C LEU A 93 -2.13 -13.98 -9.98
N ASN A 94 -1.02 -14.68 -10.05
CA ASN A 94 -0.98 -16.11 -9.76
C ASN A 94 -0.98 -16.29 -8.24
N LYS A 95 -2.08 -16.82 -7.70
CA LYS A 95 -2.31 -16.87 -6.25
C LYS A 95 -1.54 -18.03 -5.61
N THR A 96 -0.77 -17.70 -4.58
CA THR A 96 -0.13 -18.68 -3.69
C THR A 96 -0.44 -18.30 -2.24
N THR A 97 -0.06 -19.15 -1.28
CA THR A 97 -0.13 -18.76 0.13
C THR A 97 1.01 -17.80 0.49
N PRO A 98 0.84 -16.88 1.45
CA PRO A 98 1.90 -15.96 1.85
C PRO A 98 3.18 -16.66 2.30
N THR A 99 3.07 -17.82 2.95
CA THR A 99 4.22 -18.60 3.43
C THR A 99 5.03 -19.25 2.30
N LEU A 100 4.45 -19.35 1.11
CA LEU A 100 5.09 -19.86 -0.10
C LEU A 100 5.38 -18.75 -1.10
N GLY A 101 5.24 -17.48 -0.67
CA GLY A 101 5.46 -16.33 -1.52
C GLY A 101 6.92 -16.13 -1.86
N THR A 102 7.14 -15.44 -2.97
CA THR A 102 8.46 -15.02 -3.43
C THR A 102 8.70 -13.58 -3.00
N GLU A 103 9.92 -13.25 -2.59
CA GLU A 103 10.29 -11.86 -2.29
C GLU A 103 9.96 -10.94 -3.46
N GLY A 104 9.39 -9.77 -3.16
CA GLY A 104 8.87 -8.86 -4.17
C GLY A 104 7.42 -9.14 -4.59
N ASN A 105 6.80 -10.21 -4.07
CA ASN A 105 5.41 -10.51 -4.35
C ASN A 105 4.46 -9.48 -3.72
N LEU A 106 3.31 -9.32 -4.34
CA LEU A 106 2.17 -8.67 -3.71
C LEU A 106 1.55 -9.61 -2.67
N LEU A 107 1.30 -9.08 -1.50
CA LEU A 107 0.48 -9.72 -0.46
C LEU A 107 -0.90 -9.08 -0.50
N TYR A 108 -1.97 -9.87 -0.28
CA TYR A 108 -3.29 -9.28 -0.19
C TYR A 108 -4.25 -10.06 0.71
N THR A 109 -5.27 -9.36 1.17
CA THR A 109 -6.38 -9.90 1.93
C THR A 109 -7.70 -9.33 1.42
N THR A 110 -8.75 -10.15 1.49
CA THR A 110 -10.13 -9.76 1.19
C THR A 110 -10.97 -9.63 2.45
N HIS A 111 -10.43 -10.04 3.61
CA HIS A 111 -11.12 -10.02 4.90
C HIS A 111 -10.72 -8.83 5.78
N GLY A 112 -11.58 -8.51 6.73
CA GLY A 112 -11.46 -7.41 7.64
C GLY A 112 -12.39 -6.25 7.26
N GLY A 113 -12.75 -5.40 8.21
CA GLY A 113 -13.77 -4.36 8.07
C GLY A 113 -13.48 -3.26 7.05
N ARG A 114 -12.46 -3.41 6.24
CA ARG A 114 -12.02 -2.45 5.22
C ARG A 114 -12.00 -2.99 3.81
N GLY A 115 -12.36 -4.26 3.62
CA GLY A 115 -12.30 -4.90 2.32
C GLY A 115 -10.88 -5.24 1.87
N ARG A 116 -10.60 -5.11 0.59
CA ARG A 116 -9.34 -5.52 -0.03
C ARG A 116 -8.17 -4.66 0.40
N HIS A 117 -7.07 -5.30 0.78
CA HIS A 117 -5.84 -4.62 1.17
C HIS A 117 -4.63 -5.31 0.55
N VAL A 118 -3.62 -4.54 0.20
CA VAL A 118 -2.39 -5.03 -0.42
C VAL A 118 -1.15 -4.54 0.34
N GLY A 119 -0.10 -5.34 0.29
CA GLY A 119 1.21 -5.03 0.81
C GLY A 119 2.28 -5.69 -0.04
N LEU A 120 3.54 -5.50 0.31
CA LEU A 120 4.69 -6.03 -0.42
C LEU A 120 5.50 -6.95 0.47
N ASP A 121 5.74 -8.18 0.00
CA ASP A 121 6.71 -9.10 0.58
C ASP A 121 8.12 -8.60 0.27
N ILE A 122 8.89 -8.26 1.30
CA ILE A 122 10.26 -7.76 1.14
C ILE A 122 11.32 -8.81 1.43
N GLY A 123 10.89 -10.08 1.58
CA GLY A 123 11.76 -11.20 1.89
C GLY A 123 11.92 -11.44 3.39
N TYR A 124 12.49 -12.60 3.73
CA TYR A 124 12.78 -13.02 5.11
C TYR A 124 11.56 -13.06 6.04
N GLY A 125 10.34 -13.17 5.48
CA GLY A 125 9.09 -13.21 6.27
C GLY A 125 8.57 -11.86 6.71
N TYR A 126 9.05 -10.76 6.13
CA TYR A 126 8.63 -9.40 6.45
C TYR A 126 7.90 -8.73 5.28
N TYR A 127 7.05 -7.76 5.62
CA TYR A 127 6.32 -6.97 4.64
C TYR A 127 6.39 -5.48 4.94
N LEU A 128 6.08 -4.68 3.91
CA LEU A 128 5.78 -3.26 4.01
C LEU A 128 4.40 -2.99 3.42
N SER A 129 3.64 -2.09 4.04
CA SER A 129 2.33 -1.67 3.54
C SER A 129 1.95 -0.27 4.04
N PHE A 130 0.94 0.32 3.40
CA PHE A 130 0.22 1.51 3.87
C PHE A 130 -1.19 1.07 4.26
N GLU A 131 -1.53 1.13 5.55
CA GLU A 131 -2.69 0.41 6.08
C GLU A 131 -3.89 1.27 6.41
N LYS A 132 -3.68 2.39 7.10
CA LYS A 132 -4.77 3.26 7.56
C LYS A 132 -4.32 4.67 7.86
N GLU A 133 -5.30 5.57 8.00
CA GLU A 133 -5.10 6.97 8.35
C GLU A 133 -4.32 7.12 9.66
N MET A 134 -3.56 8.20 9.75
CA MET A 134 -2.65 8.52 10.85
C MET A 134 -1.47 7.56 10.99
N GLN A 135 -1.20 6.81 9.93
CA GLN A 135 -0.03 5.97 9.76
C GLN A 135 0.69 6.29 8.46
N SER A 136 1.92 5.83 8.36
CA SER A 136 2.72 5.88 7.15
C SER A 136 3.04 4.45 6.70
N CYS A 137 4.23 4.23 6.14
CA CYS A 137 4.69 2.90 5.76
C CYS A 137 4.86 2.04 7.02
N THR A 138 4.17 0.91 7.04
CA THR A 138 4.18 -0.05 8.14
C THR A 138 5.05 -1.25 7.79
N PHE A 139 5.92 -1.63 8.72
CA PHE A 139 6.76 -2.82 8.64
C PHE A 139 6.22 -3.88 9.60
N GLY A 140 6.14 -5.13 9.15
CA GLY A 140 5.68 -6.21 10.01
C GLY A 140 6.10 -7.59 9.53
N LYS A 141 5.82 -8.59 10.36
CA LYS A 141 5.98 -10.00 9.99
C LYS A 141 4.75 -10.46 9.22
N ILE A 142 4.96 -11.20 8.14
CA ILE A 142 3.86 -11.74 7.31
C ILE A 142 2.92 -12.59 8.17
N THR A 143 3.45 -13.38 9.09
CA THR A 143 2.67 -14.25 9.98
C THR A 143 1.88 -13.51 11.04
N ALA A 144 2.19 -12.25 11.31
CA ALA A 144 1.50 -11.42 12.31
C ALA A 144 0.32 -10.63 11.72
N TYR A 145 0.10 -10.70 10.43
CA TYR A 145 -0.99 -10.02 9.72
C TYR A 145 -1.88 -11.05 9.00
N ARG A 146 -3.10 -10.66 8.68
CA ARG A 146 -4.11 -11.53 8.05
C ARG A 146 -3.94 -11.63 6.54
N TRP A 147 -2.71 -11.76 6.05
CA TRP A 147 -2.49 -11.98 4.62
C TRP A 147 -3.05 -13.34 4.21
N GLU A 148 -3.90 -13.35 3.18
CA GLU A 148 -4.55 -14.56 2.69
C GLU A 148 -3.83 -15.15 1.50
N HIS A 149 -3.28 -14.28 0.64
CA HIS A 149 -2.68 -14.67 -0.62
C HIS A 149 -1.41 -13.88 -0.90
N SER A 150 -0.58 -14.47 -1.74
CA SER A 150 0.62 -13.89 -2.31
C SER A 150 0.63 -14.13 -3.82
N GLY A 151 1.28 -13.27 -4.59
CA GLY A 151 1.41 -13.50 -6.03
C GLY A 151 2.37 -12.53 -6.69
N GLN A 152 2.94 -12.96 -7.81
CA GLN A 152 3.86 -12.15 -8.60
C GLN A 152 3.11 -11.01 -9.31
N LEU A 153 3.69 -9.82 -9.24
CA LEU A 153 3.20 -8.66 -10.00
C LEU A 153 3.49 -8.86 -11.50
N ARG A 154 2.51 -8.56 -12.33
CA ARG A 154 2.56 -8.81 -13.77
C ARG A 154 3.76 -8.18 -14.48
N ASP A 155 4.08 -6.95 -14.13
CA ASP A 155 5.09 -6.14 -14.83
C ASP A 155 6.44 -6.12 -14.09
N VAL A 156 6.69 -7.13 -13.25
CA VAL A 156 7.92 -7.28 -12.46
C VAL A 156 8.68 -8.52 -12.91
N ASP A 157 9.98 -8.36 -13.11
CA ASP A 157 10.89 -9.47 -13.41
C ASP A 157 11.37 -10.11 -12.10
N TYR A 158 11.03 -11.37 -11.93
CA TYR A 158 11.37 -12.18 -10.74
C TYR A 158 12.55 -13.13 -10.97
N THR A 159 13.33 -12.91 -12.04
CA THR A 159 14.52 -13.74 -12.30
C THR A 159 15.48 -13.66 -11.12
N GLY A 160 15.80 -14.82 -10.52
CA GLY A 160 16.67 -14.93 -9.34
C GLY A 160 16.01 -14.65 -7.99
N ALA A 161 14.73 -14.34 -7.94
CA ALA A 161 14.01 -14.15 -6.68
C ALA A 161 13.93 -15.46 -5.87
N LYS A 162 14.00 -15.33 -4.55
CA LYS A 162 13.91 -16.47 -3.62
C LYS A 162 12.49 -16.63 -3.08
N ASN A 163 12.14 -17.87 -2.89
CA ASN A 163 10.89 -18.24 -2.24
C ASN A 163 11.04 -18.23 -0.72
#